data_d9a3f3624f52c31dbb455aced788521c
#
_entry.id   d9a3f3624f52c31dbb455aced788521c
#
_cell.length_a   1.000
_cell.length_b   1.000
_cell.length_c   1.000
_cell.angle_alpha   90.00
_cell.angle_beta   90.00
_cell.angle_gamma   90.00
#
_symmetry.space_group_name_H-M   'P 1'
#
loop_
_entity.id
_entity.type
_entity.pdbx_description
1 polymer ?
#
loop_
_entity_poly.entity_id
_entity_poly.type
_entity_poly.pdbx_seq_one_letter_code
_entity_poly.pdbx_strand_id
1 'polypeptide(L)'
;MVQTVTKLTLSLFLICFAWPSHAPAKPVTLAYQTPTLSGILPSFVGGELGFFASEGLELRQVFVRGGPTATAALISGDVDYALISGVATVRAIVQGAPLIIVGGSQPYMDYTLIGAKGIATLNDLKGKVVGVTGAGGVAEFAAGEGLARKGMVRDRDYKVLYGVGNSPARAQGLEAGRMQASPFSFMERVDLEQKGFPILMDIGKVITGFPFVVLVSSRKKAETDLEGTTAFLRAMKRGMDLVKNDKEKVIATVLKKGSYGDPRTIRKVVEQFSGLYSISITKEDIESLIAAARIEGEAQKFGGAEKFFNGAPAARALGQTR
;
A
#
# COMPACT_ATOMS: atom_id res chain seq x y z
N MET A 1 20.89 90.13 -1.67
CA MET A 1 19.98 89.08 -1.07
C MET A 1 19.93 87.95 -2.04
N VAL A 2 20.69 86.87 -1.76
CA VAL A 2 20.79 85.68 -2.61
C VAL A 2 20.00 84.57 -1.92
N GLN A 3 18.90 84.07 -2.54
CA GLN A 3 18.15 82.97 -2.05
C GLN A 3 18.76 81.68 -2.56
N THR A 4 19.22 80.81 -1.62
CA THR A 4 19.74 79.52 -1.91
C THR A 4 18.56 78.53 -1.92
N VAL A 5 18.25 77.87 -3.06
CA VAL A 5 17.26 76.87 -3.23
C VAL A 5 17.91 75.48 -3.00
N THR A 6 17.62 74.87 -1.89
CA THR A 6 18.06 73.48 -1.55
C THR A 6 17.22 72.45 -2.28
N LYS A 7 17.81 71.71 -3.22
CA LYS A 7 17.15 70.59 -3.92
C LYS A 7 17.19 69.35 -3.03
N LEU A 8 16.02 68.91 -2.55
CA LEU A 8 15.84 67.68 -1.82
C LEU A 8 15.62 66.51 -2.82
N THR A 9 16.64 65.72 -3.03
CA THR A 9 16.56 64.51 -3.86
C THR A 9 15.95 63.36 -3.04
N LEU A 10 14.69 63.00 -3.35
CA LEU A 10 13.96 61.88 -2.76
C LEU A 10 14.38 60.61 -3.48
N SER A 11 15.28 59.80 -2.89
CA SER A 11 15.64 58.46 -3.40
C SER A 11 14.55 57.46 -3.06
N LEU A 12 13.79 57.07 -4.07
CA LEU A 12 12.77 56.03 -3.98
C LEU A 12 13.45 54.67 -3.98
N PHE A 13 13.62 54.05 -2.83
CA PHE A 13 14.07 52.64 -2.70
C PHE A 13 12.94 51.70 -3.15
N LEU A 14 13.04 51.18 -4.37
CA LEU A 14 12.17 50.11 -4.86
C LEU A 14 12.55 48.81 -4.16
N ILE A 15 11.85 48.45 -3.07
CA ILE A 15 11.95 47.13 -2.46
C ILE A 15 11.23 46.15 -3.40
N CYS A 16 11.99 45.47 -4.26
CA CYS A 16 11.48 44.33 -5.00
C CYS A 16 11.15 43.19 -4.01
N PHE A 17 9.89 43.09 -3.62
CA PHE A 17 9.38 41.89 -3.00
C PHE A 17 9.44 40.77 -4.04
N ALA A 18 10.50 39.96 -4.00
CA ALA A 18 10.55 38.70 -4.72
C ALA A 18 9.53 37.77 -4.06
N TRP A 19 8.32 37.71 -4.60
CA TRP A 19 7.40 36.64 -4.28
C TRP A 19 8.07 35.33 -4.67
N PRO A 20 8.16 34.36 -3.74
CA PRO A 20 8.67 33.06 -4.12
C PRO A 20 7.73 32.49 -5.20
N SER A 21 8.22 32.44 -6.42
CA SER A 21 7.55 31.78 -7.53
C SER A 21 7.49 30.27 -7.20
N HIS A 22 6.39 29.83 -6.60
CA HIS A 22 6.16 28.40 -6.42
C HIS A 22 5.93 27.82 -7.81
N ALA A 23 6.89 27.06 -8.29
CA ALA A 23 6.67 26.24 -9.48
C ALA A 23 5.40 25.39 -9.26
N PRO A 24 4.53 25.23 -10.27
CA PRO A 24 3.34 24.41 -10.12
C PRO A 24 3.73 23.00 -9.67
N ALA A 25 2.99 22.46 -8.69
CA ALA A 25 3.25 21.13 -8.17
C ALA A 25 3.09 20.09 -9.30
N LYS A 26 4.05 19.18 -9.40
CA LYS A 26 4.03 18.12 -10.41
C LYS A 26 2.95 17.10 -10.05
N PRO A 27 1.96 16.85 -10.92
CA PRO A 27 0.96 15.82 -10.65
C PRO A 27 1.63 14.45 -10.54
N VAL A 28 1.21 13.67 -9.55
CA VAL A 28 1.67 12.31 -9.32
C VAL A 28 0.48 11.42 -8.94
N THR A 29 0.32 10.31 -9.65
CA THR A 29 -0.78 9.37 -9.42
C THR A 29 -0.28 8.12 -8.74
N LEU A 30 -0.88 7.82 -7.56
CA LEU A 30 -0.65 6.60 -6.80
C LEU A 30 -1.86 5.67 -6.92
N ALA A 31 -1.67 4.52 -7.55
CA ALA A 31 -2.66 3.46 -7.54
C ALA A 31 -2.57 2.61 -6.26
N TYR A 32 -3.69 2.10 -5.79
CA TYR A 32 -3.74 1.11 -4.71
C TYR A 32 -4.77 0.02 -5.02
N GLN A 33 -4.40 -1.24 -4.73
CA GLN A 33 -5.23 -2.39 -5.12
C GLN A 33 -6.28 -2.78 -4.07
N THR A 34 -6.17 -2.28 -2.84
CA THR A 34 -7.04 -2.63 -1.72
C THR A 34 -7.61 -1.35 -1.10
N PRO A 35 -8.93 -1.13 -1.15
CA PRO A 35 -9.56 0.10 -0.64
C PRO A 35 -9.76 0.01 0.88
N THR A 36 -8.71 -0.35 1.63
CA THR A 36 -8.72 -0.41 3.09
C THR A 36 -7.91 0.75 3.65
N LEU A 37 -8.36 1.29 4.78
CA LEU A 37 -7.65 2.37 5.45
C LEU A 37 -6.21 1.97 5.80
N SER A 38 -6.00 0.74 6.30
CA SER A 38 -4.66 0.22 6.61
C SER A 38 -3.72 0.22 5.40
N GLY A 39 -4.24 -0.08 4.21
CA GLY A 39 -3.43 -0.14 2.97
C GLY A 39 -2.93 1.21 2.47
N ILE A 40 -3.64 2.30 2.77
CA ILE A 40 -3.34 3.65 2.24
C ILE A 40 -3.06 4.69 3.31
N LEU A 41 -3.13 4.35 4.59
CA LEU A 41 -3.11 5.32 5.69
C LEU A 41 -1.96 6.32 5.63
N PRO A 42 -0.69 5.94 5.37
CA PRO A 42 0.41 6.89 5.28
C PRO A 42 0.26 7.87 4.11
N SER A 43 -0.11 7.39 2.92
CA SER A 43 -0.29 8.25 1.74
C SER A 43 -1.51 9.14 1.87
N PHE A 44 -2.59 8.63 2.48
CA PHE A 44 -3.80 9.40 2.75
C PHE A 44 -3.51 10.58 3.68
N VAL A 45 -2.96 10.34 4.88
CA VAL A 45 -2.65 11.44 5.82
C VAL A 45 -1.57 12.38 5.27
N GLY A 46 -0.60 11.85 4.52
CA GLY A 46 0.42 12.65 3.84
C GLY A 46 -0.15 13.59 2.79
N GLY A 47 -1.15 13.14 2.04
CA GLY A 47 -1.90 13.95 1.07
C GLY A 47 -2.71 15.05 1.77
N GLU A 48 -3.53 14.67 2.76
CA GLU A 48 -4.41 15.59 3.49
C GLU A 48 -3.64 16.68 4.28
N LEU A 49 -2.45 16.37 4.74
CA LEU A 49 -1.62 17.29 5.52
C LEU A 49 -0.53 18.00 4.68
N GLY A 50 -0.59 17.87 3.35
CA GLY A 50 0.27 18.61 2.43
C GLY A 50 1.73 18.14 2.39
N PHE A 51 2.04 16.91 2.85
CA PHE A 51 3.42 16.42 2.81
C PHE A 51 3.93 16.24 1.36
N PHE A 52 3.06 15.79 0.47
CA PHE A 52 3.39 15.73 -0.96
C PHE A 52 3.54 17.13 -1.58
N ALA A 53 2.63 18.05 -1.24
CA ALA A 53 2.71 19.42 -1.74
C ALA A 53 4.01 20.12 -1.32
N SER A 54 4.50 19.87 -0.09
CA SER A 54 5.78 20.41 0.38
C SER A 54 7.01 19.84 -0.34
N GLU A 55 6.86 18.71 -1.03
CA GLU A 55 7.86 18.11 -1.93
C GLU A 55 7.63 18.52 -3.41
N GLY A 56 6.75 19.50 -3.67
CA GLY A 56 6.42 19.94 -5.02
C GLY A 56 5.56 18.95 -5.81
N LEU A 57 4.82 18.04 -5.13
CA LEU A 57 4.01 17.00 -5.75
C LEU A 57 2.52 17.21 -5.46
N GLU A 58 1.67 17.10 -6.49
CA GLU A 58 0.22 17.05 -6.35
C GLU A 58 -0.24 15.58 -6.39
N LEU A 59 -0.51 15.01 -5.21
CA LEU A 59 -0.88 13.59 -5.10
C LEU A 59 -2.34 13.35 -5.51
N ARG A 60 -2.52 12.46 -6.48
CA ARG A 60 -3.81 11.85 -6.80
C ARG A 60 -3.77 10.36 -6.47
N GLN A 61 -4.69 9.90 -5.62
CA GLN A 61 -4.82 8.49 -5.27
C GLN A 61 -5.99 7.86 -6.01
N VAL A 62 -5.76 6.70 -6.64
CA VAL A 62 -6.76 5.99 -7.42
C VAL A 62 -6.87 4.53 -6.99
N PHE A 63 -8.09 4.10 -6.69
CA PHE A 63 -8.34 2.68 -6.46
C PHE A 63 -8.38 1.94 -7.80
N VAL A 64 -7.62 0.85 -7.91
CA VAL A 64 -7.66 -0.07 -9.05
C VAL A 64 -7.94 -1.48 -8.56
N ARG A 65 -8.87 -2.16 -9.22
CA ARG A 65 -9.30 -3.48 -8.76
C ARG A 65 -8.25 -4.55 -9.07
N GLY A 66 -7.47 -4.90 -8.04
CA GLY A 66 -6.48 -5.98 -8.07
C GLY A 66 -5.14 -5.61 -8.69
N GLY A 67 -4.13 -6.44 -8.38
CA GLY A 67 -2.75 -6.26 -8.83
C GLY A 67 -2.56 -6.21 -10.35
N PRO A 68 -3.18 -7.11 -11.14
CA PRO A 68 -3.05 -7.09 -12.60
C PRO A 68 -3.47 -5.76 -13.24
N THR A 69 -4.58 -5.16 -12.78
CA THR A 69 -5.03 -3.85 -13.30
C THR A 69 -4.05 -2.74 -12.93
N ALA A 70 -3.53 -2.73 -11.69
CA ALA A 70 -2.53 -1.76 -11.27
C ALA A 70 -1.20 -1.92 -12.05
N THR A 71 -0.81 -3.16 -12.32
CA THR A 71 0.35 -3.47 -13.18
C THR A 71 0.17 -2.91 -14.58
N ALA A 72 -0.99 -3.13 -15.21
CA ALA A 72 -1.28 -2.59 -16.53
C ALA A 72 -1.25 -1.05 -16.55
N ALA A 73 -1.82 -0.40 -15.53
CA ALA A 73 -1.81 1.06 -15.41
C ALA A 73 -0.38 1.64 -15.20
N LEU A 74 0.51 0.93 -14.51
CA LEU A 74 1.93 1.31 -14.42
C LEU A 74 2.65 1.17 -15.76
N ILE A 75 2.36 0.12 -16.52
CA ILE A 75 2.99 -0.14 -17.83
C ILE A 75 2.54 0.88 -18.86
N SER A 76 1.23 1.23 -18.89
CA SER A 76 0.68 2.27 -19.79
C SER A 76 1.13 3.69 -19.41
N GLY A 77 1.55 3.91 -18.16
CA GLY A 77 1.88 5.24 -17.63
C GLY A 77 0.67 6.04 -17.14
N ASP A 78 -0.50 5.41 -17.00
CA ASP A 78 -1.70 6.03 -16.43
C ASP A 78 -1.54 6.35 -14.94
N VAL A 79 -0.64 5.62 -14.28
CA VAL A 79 -0.23 5.88 -12.90
C VAL A 79 1.29 5.86 -12.77
N ASP A 80 1.80 6.67 -11.85
CA ASP A 80 3.24 6.81 -11.60
C ASP A 80 3.77 5.74 -10.65
N TYR A 81 2.98 5.45 -9.61
CA TYR A 81 3.31 4.48 -8.56
C TYR A 81 2.10 3.62 -8.24
N ALA A 82 2.36 2.43 -7.71
CA ALA A 82 1.30 1.57 -7.19
C ALA A 82 1.71 0.88 -5.89
N LEU A 83 0.77 0.81 -4.95
CA LEU A 83 0.83 -0.02 -3.76
C LEU A 83 0.17 -1.36 -4.10
N ILE A 84 0.99 -2.38 -4.36
CA ILE A 84 0.53 -3.70 -4.80
C ILE A 84 1.29 -4.83 -4.09
N SER A 85 0.77 -6.06 -4.21
CA SER A 85 1.38 -7.25 -3.64
C SER A 85 2.82 -7.46 -4.10
N GLY A 86 3.76 -7.58 -3.17
CA GLY A 86 5.16 -7.88 -3.46
C GLY A 86 5.33 -9.19 -4.23
N VAL A 87 4.64 -10.26 -3.82
CA VAL A 87 4.67 -11.57 -4.49
C VAL A 87 4.16 -11.50 -5.93
N ALA A 88 3.05 -10.78 -6.16
CA ALA A 88 2.53 -10.60 -7.51
C ALA A 88 3.48 -9.75 -8.38
N THR A 89 4.12 -8.76 -7.78
CA THR A 89 5.09 -7.89 -8.46
C THR A 89 6.31 -8.66 -8.96
N VAL A 90 6.95 -9.46 -8.11
CA VAL A 90 8.14 -10.23 -8.53
C VAL A 90 7.80 -11.25 -9.60
N ARG A 91 6.60 -11.85 -9.57
CA ARG A 91 6.12 -12.73 -10.66
C ARG A 91 5.93 -11.95 -11.97
N ALA A 92 5.33 -10.77 -11.95
CA ALA A 92 5.15 -9.95 -13.13
C ALA A 92 6.50 -9.52 -13.73
N ILE A 93 7.46 -9.13 -12.91
CA ILE A 93 8.80 -8.71 -13.35
C ILE A 93 9.53 -9.86 -14.03
N VAL A 94 9.54 -11.06 -13.44
CA VAL A 94 10.22 -12.22 -14.04
C VAL A 94 9.57 -12.67 -15.35
N GLN A 95 8.27 -12.38 -15.53
CA GLN A 95 7.52 -12.58 -16.79
C GLN A 95 7.74 -11.47 -17.82
N GLY A 96 8.64 -10.51 -17.55
CA GLY A 96 9.02 -9.46 -18.49
C GLY A 96 8.28 -8.13 -18.32
N ALA A 97 7.45 -7.96 -17.28
CA ALA A 97 6.85 -6.65 -17.02
C ALA A 97 7.93 -5.60 -16.72
N PRO A 98 7.92 -4.43 -17.39
CA PRO A 98 8.95 -3.39 -17.23
C PRO A 98 8.74 -2.58 -15.93
N LEU A 99 8.63 -3.29 -14.82
CA LEU A 99 8.38 -2.76 -13.48
C LEU A 99 9.62 -2.86 -12.60
N ILE A 100 9.63 -2.09 -11.52
CA ILE A 100 10.65 -2.15 -10.49
C ILE A 100 10.07 -1.75 -9.13
N ILE A 101 10.47 -2.41 -8.07
CA ILE A 101 10.13 -2.05 -6.69
C ILE A 101 11.03 -0.90 -6.28
N VAL A 102 10.45 0.21 -5.81
CA VAL A 102 11.19 1.42 -5.41
C VAL A 102 11.15 1.69 -3.90
N GLY A 103 10.34 0.94 -3.17
CA GLY A 103 10.24 1.04 -1.72
C GLY A 103 9.32 0.00 -1.11
N GLY A 104 9.41 -0.14 0.21
CA GLY A 104 8.42 -0.85 1.00
C GLY A 104 7.15 -0.01 1.21
N SER A 105 6.16 -0.59 1.85
CA SER A 105 5.00 0.11 2.38
C SER A 105 4.43 -0.64 3.58
N GLN A 106 3.95 -1.85 3.39
CA GLN A 106 3.31 -2.66 4.42
C GLN A 106 4.05 -4.01 4.53
N PRO A 107 4.94 -4.16 5.53
CA PRO A 107 5.77 -5.35 5.66
C PRO A 107 5.04 -6.57 6.25
N TYR A 108 3.74 -6.50 6.43
CA TYR A 108 2.92 -7.58 7.01
C TYR A 108 1.58 -7.69 6.27
N MET A 109 0.97 -8.87 6.38
CA MET A 109 -0.35 -9.13 5.80
C MET A 109 -1.45 -8.91 6.85
N ASP A 110 -2.35 -7.96 6.63
CA ASP A 110 -3.46 -7.65 7.54
C ASP A 110 -4.74 -8.46 7.26
N TYR A 111 -4.58 -9.73 6.90
CA TYR A 111 -5.69 -10.60 6.57
C TYR A 111 -5.99 -11.61 7.68
N THR A 112 -7.27 -11.85 7.89
CA THR A 112 -7.81 -12.86 8.82
C THR A 112 -8.78 -13.75 8.04
N LEU A 113 -8.63 -15.06 8.15
CA LEU A 113 -9.61 -16.02 7.63
C LEU A 113 -10.78 -16.10 8.61
N ILE A 114 -11.97 -15.73 8.14
CA ILE A 114 -13.20 -15.75 8.94
C ILE A 114 -14.15 -16.79 8.35
N GLY A 115 -14.73 -17.60 9.22
CA GLY A 115 -15.73 -18.62 8.88
C GLY A 115 -17.15 -18.08 8.89
N ALA A 116 -18.03 -18.69 8.12
CA ALA A 116 -19.47 -18.52 8.26
C ALA A 116 -19.94 -19.05 9.63
N LYS A 117 -21.10 -18.63 10.10
CA LYS A 117 -21.71 -19.18 11.32
C LYS A 117 -21.84 -20.69 11.20
N GLY A 118 -21.31 -21.40 12.19
CA GLY A 118 -21.23 -22.88 12.18
C GLY A 118 -19.91 -23.46 11.63
N ILE A 119 -18.97 -22.63 11.16
CA ILE A 119 -17.61 -23.02 10.78
C ILE A 119 -16.65 -22.47 11.83
N ALA A 120 -16.39 -23.20 12.89
CA ALA A 120 -15.62 -22.72 14.04
C ALA A 120 -14.12 -23.07 13.95
N THR A 121 -13.74 -24.05 13.14
CA THR A 121 -12.36 -24.54 13.02
C THR A 121 -11.97 -24.70 11.54
N LEU A 122 -10.66 -24.82 11.28
CA LEU A 122 -10.17 -25.13 9.93
C LEU A 122 -10.66 -26.51 9.45
N ASN A 123 -10.88 -27.45 10.35
CA ASN A 123 -11.40 -28.78 9.99
C ASN A 123 -12.83 -28.70 9.41
N ASP A 124 -13.64 -27.77 9.88
CA ASP A 124 -15.02 -27.59 9.38
C ASP A 124 -15.04 -27.05 7.92
N LEU A 125 -13.89 -26.60 7.40
CA LEU A 125 -13.75 -26.22 5.99
C LEU A 125 -13.61 -27.41 5.03
N LYS A 126 -13.46 -28.66 5.52
CA LYS A 126 -13.34 -29.80 4.64
C LYS A 126 -14.61 -29.98 3.78
N GLY A 127 -14.39 -30.03 2.46
CA GLY A 127 -15.45 -30.07 1.45
C GLY A 127 -16.20 -28.74 1.25
N LYS A 128 -15.79 -27.65 1.89
CA LYS A 128 -16.45 -26.34 1.85
C LYS A 128 -15.79 -25.38 0.87
N VAL A 129 -16.40 -24.19 0.74
CA VAL A 129 -15.99 -23.18 -0.23
C VAL A 129 -15.38 -21.97 0.47
N VAL A 130 -14.20 -21.56 0.02
CA VAL A 130 -13.50 -20.34 0.43
C VAL A 130 -13.61 -19.30 -0.67
N GLY A 131 -14.23 -18.15 -0.38
CA GLY A 131 -14.44 -17.08 -1.34
C GLY A 131 -13.22 -16.16 -1.46
N VAL A 132 -12.87 -15.76 -2.69
CA VAL A 132 -11.76 -14.83 -2.96
C VAL A 132 -12.13 -13.81 -4.05
N THR A 133 -11.34 -12.73 -4.15
CA THR A 133 -11.59 -11.65 -5.13
C THR A 133 -11.47 -12.14 -6.58
N GLY A 134 -10.40 -12.89 -6.89
CA GLY A 134 -10.10 -13.38 -8.23
C GLY A 134 -8.77 -14.13 -8.26
N ALA A 135 -8.48 -14.80 -9.37
CA ALA A 135 -7.25 -15.54 -9.57
C ALA A 135 -6.05 -14.58 -9.58
N GLY A 136 -4.95 -14.99 -8.94
CA GLY A 136 -3.73 -14.18 -8.77
C GLY A 136 -3.86 -13.00 -7.81
N GLY A 137 -5.03 -12.82 -7.18
CA GLY A 137 -5.29 -11.73 -6.25
C GLY A 137 -4.76 -12.01 -4.84
N VAL A 138 -4.63 -10.93 -4.05
CA VAL A 138 -4.14 -10.99 -2.66
C VAL A 138 -4.97 -11.92 -1.78
N ALA A 139 -6.31 -11.87 -1.90
CA ALA A 139 -7.20 -12.71 -1.09
C ALA A 139 -7.03 -14.20 -1.42
N GLU A 140 -6.78 -14.54 -2.69
CA GLU A 140 -6.47 -15.93 -3.08
C GLU A 140 -5.14 -16.38 -2.50
N PHE A 141 -4.09 -15.55 -2.65
CA PHE A 141 -2.77 -15.83 -2.07
C PHE A 141 -2.86 -16.02 -0.55
N ALA A 142 -3.53 -15.08 0.14
CA ALA A 142 -3.70 -15.12 1.60
C ALA A 142 -4.39 -16.41 2.06
N ALA A 143 -5.53 -16.76 1.44
CA ALA A 143 -6.25 -17.98 1.78
C ALA A 143 -5.42 -19.22 1.43
N GLY A 144 -4.90 -19.29 0.21
CA GLY A 144 -4.18 -20.48 -0.28
C GLY A 144 -2.91 -20.77 0.51
N GLU A 145 -2.05 -19.77 0.68
CA GLU A 145 -0.79 -19.94 1.44
C GLU A 145 -1.06 -20.14 2.93
N GLY A 146 -2.00 -19.40 3.53
CA GLY A 146 -2.36 -19.56 4.93
C GLY A 146 -2.88 -20.95 5.24
N LEU A 147 -3.80 -21.46 4.43
CA LEU A 147 -4.37 -22.81 4.58
C LEU A 147 -3.33 -23.90 4.29
N ALA A 148 -2.46 -23.73 3.29
CA ALA A 148 -1.39 -24.66 2.98
C ALA A 148 -0.41 -24.80 4.15
N ARG A 149 -0.02 -23.71 4.82
CA ARG A 149 0.82 -23.76 6.04
C ARG A 149 0.14 -24.46 7.23
N LYS A 150 -1.17 -24.63 7.18
CA LYS A 150 -1.96 -25.39 8.14
C LYS A 150 -2.28 -26.82 7.66
N GLY A 151 -1.63 -27.27 6.57
CA GLY A 151 -1.78 -28.62 6.03
C GLY A 151 -3.02 -28.86 5.18
N MET A 152 -3.78 -27.82 4.86
CA MET A 152 -4.96 -27.93 4.00
C MET A 152 -4.59 -27.71 2.53
N VAL A 153 -5.06 -28.61 1.66
CA VAL A 153 -4.75 -28.60 0.22
C VAL A 153 -5.99 -28.21 -0.56
N ARG A 154 -5.85 -27.22 -1.44
CA ARG A 154 -6.90 -26.80 -2.38
C ARG A 154 -7.36 -27.99 -3.22
N ASP A 155 -8.64 -28.00 -3.54
CA ASP A 155 -9.37 -29.00 -4.33
C ASP A 155 -9.46 -30.41 -3.70
N ARG A 156 -8.64 -30.68 -2.68
CA ARG A 156 -8.77 -31.87 -1.82
C ARG A 156 -9.57 -31.58 -0.56
N ASP A 157 -9.17 -30.54 0.19
CA ASP A 157 -9.76 -30.23 1.50
C ASP A 157 -10.79 -29.10 1.41
N TYR A 158 -10.65 -28.18 0.48
CA TYR A 158 -11.58 -27.07 0.26
C TYR A 158 -11.58 -26.64 -1.21
N LYS A 159 -12.66 -25.99 -1.65
CA LYS A 159 -12.77 -25.40 -2.99
C LYS A 159 -12.66 -23.88 -2.91
N VAL A 160 -12.25 -23.23 -4.01
CA VAL A 160 -12.16 -21.78 -4.10
C VAL A 160 -13.27 -21.23 -5.00
N LEU A 161 -14.00 -20.23 -4.49
CA LEU A 161 -14.97 -19.46 -5.25
C LEU A 161 -14.33 -18.13 -5.65
N TYR A 162 -14.12 -17.96 -6.94
CA TYR A 162 -13.56 -16.73 -7.52
C TYR A 162 -14.65 -15.69 -7.85
N GLY A 163 -14.24 -14.44 -8.04
CA GLY A 163 -15.11 -13.39 -8.51
C GLY A 163 -16.07 -12.82 -7.46
N VAL A 164 -15.89 -13.11 -6.17
CA VAL A 164 -16.79 -12.66 -5.10
C VAL A 164 -16.69 -11.15 -4.85
N GLY A 165 -15.64 -10.50 -5.34
CA GLY A 165 -15.45 -9.07 -5.22
C GLY A 165 -14.46 -8.67 -4.10
N ASN A 166 -14.45 -7.37 -3.75
CA ASN A 166 -13.60 -6.82 -2.68
C ASN A 166 -14.04 -7.29 -1.29
N SER A 167 -13.31 -6.87 -0.25
CA SER A 167 -13.54 -7.32 1.13
C SER A 167 -14.97 -7.07 1.62
N PRO A 168 -15.57 -5.88 1.43
CA PRO A 168 -16.99 -5.67 1.77
C PRO A 168 -17.97 -6.59 1.03
N ALA A 169 -17.76 -6.82 -0.27
CA ALA A 169 -18.62 -7.71 -1.05
C ALA A 169 -18.49 -9.17 -0.58
N ARG A 170 -17.28 -9.59 -0.18
CA ARG A 170 -17.07 -10.93 0.42
C ARG A 170 -17.73 -11.04 1.79
N ALA A 171 -17.73 -9.98 2.61
CA ALA A 171 -18.43 -9.96 3.89
C ALA A 171 -19.93 -10.19 3.70
N GLN A 172 -20.56 -9.46 2.78
CA GLN A 172 -21.97 -9.67 2.42
C GLN A 172 -22.22 -11.09 1.90
N GLY A 173 -21.31 -11.63 1.08
CA GLY A 173 -21.40 -13.01 0.57
C GLY A 173 -21.29 -14.06 1.67
N LEU A 174 -20.45 -13.83 2.67
CA LEU A 174 -20.31 -14.70 3.85
C LEU A 174 -21.58 -14.65 4.71
N GLU A 175 -22.10 -13.46 4.98
CA GLU A 175 -23.36 -13.25 5.71
C GLU A 175 -24.55 -13.91 5.02
N ALA A 176 -24.58 -13.88 3.69
CA ALA A 176 -25.61 -14.52 2.87
C ALA A 176 -25.40 -16.04 2.66
N GLY A 177 -24.36 -16.65 3.25
CA GLY A 177 -24.09 -18.09 3.15
C GLY A 177 -23.56 -18.55 1.79
N ARG A 178 -23.14 -17.64 0.90
CA ARG A 178 -22.62 -18.00 -0.44
C ARG A 178 -21.26 -18.69 -0.40
N MET A 179 -20.56 -18.60 0.71
CA MET A 179 -19.28 -19.26 1.00
C MET A 179 -19.18 -19.58 2.49
N GLN A 180 -18.29 -20.48 2.85
CA GLN A 180 -18.13 -20.91 4.24
C GLN A 180 -16.93 -20.27 4.92
N ALA A 181 -16.00 -19.68 4.17
CA ALA A 181 -14.95 -18.82 4.71
C ALA A 181 -14.44 -17.84 3.66
N SER A 182 -13.79 -16.78 4.11
CA SER A 182 -13.06 -15.86 3.25
C SER A 182 -11.99 -15.12 4.05
N PRO A 183 -10.86 -14.70 3.43
CA PRO A 183 -9.91 -13.80 4.05
C PRO A 183 -10.44 -12.36 4.02
N PHE A 184 -10.34 -11.67 5.15
CA PHE A 184 -10.82 -10.29 5.32
C PHE A 184 -9.72 -9.40 5.86
N SER A 185 -9.76 -8.13 5.47
CA SER A 185 -8.90 -7.12 6.08
C SER A 185 -9.36 -6.79 7.50
N PHE A 186 -8.55 -6.05 8.22
CA PHE A 186 -8.80 -5.73 9.63
C PHE A 186 -10.15 -5.04 9.87
N MET A 187 -10.60 -4.17 8.97
CA MET A 187 -11.87 -3.45 9.16
C MET A 187 -13.06 -4.40 9.12
N GLU A 188 -13.15 -5.22 8.09
CA GLU A 188 -14.23 -6.21 7.95
C GLU A 188 -14.14 -7.29 9.03
N ARG A 189 -12.92 -7.64 9.46
CA ARG A 189 -12.71 -8.53 10.60
C ARG A 189 -13.43 -8.00 11.84
N VAL A 190 -13.20 -6.72 12.19
CA VAL A 190 -13.80 -6.12 13.40
C VAL A 190 -15.32 -6.16 13.34
N ASP A 191 -15.92 -5.84 12.18
CA ASP A 191 -17.37 -5.87 12.00
C ASP A 191 -17.94 -7.30 12.08
N LEU A 192 -17.33 -8.25 11.36
CA LEU A 192 -17.78 -9.66 11.35
C LEU A 192 -17.61 -10.33 12.71
N GLU A 193 -16.54 -10.04 13.44
CA GLU A 193 -16.33 -10.53 14.79
C GLU A 193 -17.42 -10.05 15.75
N GLN A 194 -17.80 -8.76 15.67
CA GLN A 194 -18.92 -8.21 16.44
C GLN A 194 -20.26 -8.85 16.09
N LYS A 195 -20.45 -9.29 14.85
CA LYS A 195 -21.63 -10.02 14.39
C LYS A 195 -21.58 -11.52 14.74
N GLY A 196 -20.54 -11.98 15.46
CA GLY A 196 -20.38 -13.35 15.92
C GLY A 196 -19.90 -14.35 14.86
N PHE A 197 -19.20 -13.87 13.80
CA PHE A 197 -18.52 -14.73 12.84
C PHE A 197 -17.19 -15.22 13.43
N PRO A 198 -16.88 -16.52 13.38
CA PRO A 198 -15.69 -17.07 14.01
C PRO A 198 -14.41 -16.74 13.23
N ILE A 199 -13.37 -16.33 13.96
CA ILE A 199 -12.01 -16.21 13.43
C ILE A 199 -11.41 -17.61 13.35
N LEU A 200 -11.08 -18.05 12.13
CA LEU A 200 -10.45 -19.36 11.92
C LEU A 200 -8.93 -19.27 11.98
N MET A 201 -8.35 -18.16 11.51
CA MET A 201 -6.90 -17.99 11.46
C MET A 201 -6.53 -16.51 11.25
N ASP A 202 -5.59 -16.01 12.04
CA ASP A 202 -4.88 -14.77 11.75
C ASP A 202 -3.79 -15.07 10.70
N ILE A 203 -4.07 -14.74 9.45
CA ILE A 203 -3.18 -15.06 8.33
C ILE A 203 -1.86 -14.29 8.47
N GLY A 204 -1.90 -13.06 8.96
CA GLY A 204 -0.69 -12.24 9.16
C GLY A 204 0.29 -12.85 10.15
N LYS A 205 -0.18 -13.65 11.11
CA LYS A 205 0.68 -14.39 12.03
C LYS A 205 1.22 -15.71 11.44
N VAL A 206 0.57 -16.22 10.42
CA VAL A 206 0.96 -17.47 9.74
C VAL A 206 1.87 -17.20 8.56
N ILE A 207 1.59 -16.14 7.82
CA ILE A 207 2.38 -15.70 6.65
C ILE A 207 3.23 -14.51 7.08
N THR A 208 4.48 -14.77 7.40
CA THR A 208 5.47 -13.77 7.82
C THR A 208 6.73 -13.88 6.98
N GLY A 209 7.66 -12.94 7.12
CA GLY A 209 9.01 -13.02 6.59
C GLY A 209 9.20 -12.40 5.21
N PHE A 210 8.22 -11.64 4.68
CA PHE A 210 8.39 -10.86 3.46
C PHE A 210 7.47 -9.64 3.42
N PRO A 211 7.83 -8.57 2.67
CA PRO A 211 6.97 -7.40 2.51
C PRO A 211 5.69 -7.75 1.77
N PHE A 212 4.55 -7.49 2.40
CA PHE A 212 3.25 -7.82 1.80
C PHE A 212 2.85 -6.88 0.68
N VAL A 213 2.91 -5.56 0.94
CA VAL A 213 2.66 -4.51 -0.04
C VAL A 213 3.95 -3.73 -0.24
N VAL A 214 4.32 -3.56 -1.51
CA VAL A 214 5.49 -2.77 -1.93
C VAL A 214 5.05 -1.60 -2.79
N LEU A 215 5.87 -0.57 -2.84
CA LEU A 215 5.73 0.54 -3.78
C LEU A 215 6.45 0.20 -5.08
N VAL A 216 5.70 0.21 -6.16
CA VAL A 216 6.17 -0.16 -7.50
C VAL A 216 6.04 1.01 -8.45
N SER A 217 6.97 1.14 -9.37
CA SER A 217 6.93 2.07 -10.49
C SER A 217 7.30 1.36 -11.80
N SER A 218 7.11 2.03 -12.94
CA SER A 218 7.74 1.56 -14.17
C SER A 218 9.26 1.70 -14.06
N ARG A 219 10.00 0.76 -14.66
CA ARG A 219 11.47 0.81 -14.70
C ARG A 219 11.95 2.12 -15.32
N LYS A 220 11.33 2.55 -16.42
CA LYS A 220 11.63 3.81 -17.10
C LYS A 220 11.56 5.00 -16.12
N LYS A 221 10.45 5.14 -15.38
CA LYS A 221 10.28 6.26 -14.45
C LYS A 221 11.32 6.22 -13.32
N ALA A 222 11.57 5.06 -12.73
CA ALA A 222 12.55 4.92 -11.65
C ALA A 222 13.99 5.24 -12.09
N GLU A 223 14.31 5.02 -13.37
CA GLU A 223 15.62 5.33 -13.94
C GLU A 223 15.74 6.81 -14.36
N THR A 224 14.66 7.42 -14.89
CA THR A 224 14.71 8.78 -15.42
C THR A 224 14.29 9.88 -14.44
N ASP A 225 13.60 9.54 -13.35
CA ASP A 225 13.05 10.49 -12.38
C ASP A 225 13.42 10.10 -10.93
N LEU A 226 14.72 9.97 -10.67
CA LEU A 226 15.23 9.59 -9.34
C LEU A 226 14.85 10.61 -8.27
N GLU A 227 14.96 11.92 -8.57
CA GLU A 227 14.61 12.97 -7.60
C GLU A 227 13.11 13.02 -7.32
N GLY A 228 12.25 12.91 -8.33
CA GLY A 228 10.81 12.84 -8.14
C GLY A 228 10.38 11.61 -7.34
N THR A 229 11.02 10.45 -7.60
CA THR A 229 10.77 9.24 -6.82
C THR A 229 11.24 9.39 -5.37
N THR A 230 12.39 10.03 -5.14
CA THR A 230 12.90 10.32 -3.79
C THR A 230 11.97 11.30 -3.05
N ALA A 231 11.50 12.36 -3.69
CA ALA A 231 10.55 13.32 -3.13
C ALA A 231 9.23 12.62 -2.74
N PHE A 232 8.71 11.76 -3.61
CA PHE A 232 7.53 10.96 -3.33
C PHE A 232 7.72 10.09 -2.08
N LEU A 233 8.85 9.40 -1.98
CA LEU A 233 9.16 8.54 -0.83
C LEU A 233 9.41 9.34 0.46
N ARG A 234 9.97 10.56 0.40
CA ARG A 234 10.06 11.47 1.57
C ARG A 234 8.67 11.84 2.09
N ALA A 235 7.75 12.18 1.21
CA ALA A 235 6.37 12.48 1.60
C ALA A 235 5.67 11.25 2.21
N MET A 236 5.84 10.06 1.60
CA MET A 236 5.35 8.79 2.14
C MET A 236 5.91 8.52 3.54
N LYS A 237 7.23 8.67 3.72
CA LYS A 237 7.89 8.48 5.02
C LYS A 237 7.33 9.40 6.08
N ARG A 238 7.14 10.68 5.78
CA ARG A 238 6.51 11.64 6.71
C ARG A 238 5.11 11.20 7.12
N GLY A 239 4.33 10.66 6.18
CA GLY A 239 3.03 10.05 6.49
C GLY A 239 3.16 8.86 7.43
N MET A 240 4.11 7.96 7.19
CA MET A 240 4.40 6.81 8.06
C MET A 240 4.87 7.24 9.45
N ASP A 241 5.77 8.22 9.52
CA ASP A 241 6.26 8.79 10.79
C ASP A 241 5.11 9.41 11.60
N LEU A 242 4.20 10.14 10.94
CA LEU A 242 3.04 10.70 11.60
C LEU A 242 2.11 9.60 12.15
N VAL A 243 1.82 8.57 11.35
CA VAL A 243 0.99 7.44 11.78
C VAL A 243 1.59 6.75 13.00
N LYS A 244 2.91 6.66 13.07
CA LYS A 244 3.63 6.08 14.21
C LYS A 244 3.61 6.97 15.46
N ASN A 245 3.80 8.28 15.30
CA ASN A 245 4.16 9.18 16.40
C ASN A 245 3.00 10.03 16.93
N ASP A 246 1.93 10.23 16.13
CA ASP A 246 0.79 11.09 16.50
C ASP A 246 -0.54 10.49 16.02
N LYS A 247 -0.96 9.44 16.70
CA LYS A 247 -2.19 8.70 16.38
C LYS A 247 -3.44 9.55 16.43
N GLU A 248 -3.54 10.48 17.39
CA GLU A 248 -4.73 11.32 17.54
C GLU A 248 -4.89 12.28 16.37
N LYS A 249 -3.80 12.87 15.87
CA LYS A 249 -3.82 13.71 14.67
C LYS A 249 -4.19 12.89 13.43
N VAL A 250 -3.70 11.66 13.32
CA VAL A 250 -4.06 10.74 12.22
C VAL A 250 -5.56 10.43 12.27
N ILE A 251 -6.09 10.05 13.45
CA ILE A 251 -7.51 9.73 13.64
C ILE A 251 -8.38 10.96 13.28
N ALA A 252 -8.04 12.13 13.80
CA ALA A 252 -8.75 13.38 13.49
C ALA A 252 -8.74 13.69 11.98
N THR A 253 -7.61 13.47 11.30
CA THR A 253 -7.47 13.68 9.84
C THR A 253 -8.38 12.72 9.07
N VAL A 254 -8.43 11.45 9.45
CA VAL A 254 -9.28 10.44 8.79
C VAL A 254 -10.77 10.75 9.02
N LEU A 255 -11.14 11.08 10.26
CA LEU A 255 -12.53 11.40 10.63
C LEU A 255 -13.07 12.62 9.89
N LYS A 256 -12.24 13.64 9.66
CA LYS A 256 -12.62 14.87 8.94
C LYS A 256 -13.14 14.56 7.52
N LYS A 257 -12.68 13.49 6.90
CA LYS A 257 -13.11 13.08 5.54
C LYS A 257 -14.33 12.17 5.51
N GLY A 258 -14.67 11.51 6.62
CA GLY A 258 -15.92 10.75 6.78
C GLY A 258 -16.07 9.49 5.93
N SER A 259 -15.01 9.03 5.26
CA SER A 259 -15.12 7.99 4.20
C SER A 259 -14.72 6.58 4.63
N TYR A 260 -14.26 6.36 5.88
CA TYR A 260 -13.57 5.13 6.27
C TYR A 260 -14.19 4.37 7.46
N GLY A 261 -15.47 4.59 7.73
CA GLY A 261 -16.18 3.86 8.78
C GLY A 261 -16.39 4.67 10.08
N ASP A 262 -16.80 3.98 11.14
CA ASP A 262 -17.08 4.60 12.43
C ASP A 262 -15.78 4.96 13.20
N PRO A 263 -15.85 5.93 14.14
CA PRO A 263 -14.66 6.41 14.86
C PRO A 263 -13.92 5.33 15.66
N ARG A 264 -14.63 4.32 16.18
CA ARG A 264 -14.01 3.23 16.97
C ARG A 264 -13.20 2.31 16.07
N THR A 265 -13.73 1.99 14.89
CA THR A 265 -13.04 1.17 13.91
C THR A 265 -11.81 1.90 13.37
N ILE A 266 -11.91 3.20 13.05
CA ILE A 266 -10.76 4.01 12.62
C ILE A 266 -9.67 4.01 13.70
N ARG A 267 -10.02 4.24 14.98
CA ARG A 267 -9.07 4.19 16.09
C ARG A 267 -8.36 2.84 16.17
N LYS A 268 -9.09 1.73 16.13
CA LYS A 268 -8.50 0.38 16.15
C LYS A 268 -7.54 0.16 14.98
N VAL A 269 -7.87 0.62 13.76
CA VAL A 269 -6.97 0.53 12.61
C VAL A 269 -5.67 1.31 12.88
N VAL A 270 -5.77 2.57 13.29
CA VAL A 270 -4.60 3.41 13.56
C VAL A 270 -3.73 2.81 14.68
N GLU A 271 -4.32 2.36 15.76
CA GLU A 271 -3.61 1.71 16.88
C GLU A 271 -2.90 0.43 16.45
N GLN A 272 -3.58 -0.44 15.69
CA GLN A 272 -3.05 -1.71 15.23
C GLN A 272 -1.86 -1.54 14.27
N PHE A 273 -1.92 -0.55 13.38
CA PHE A 273 -0.98 -0.44 12.27
C PHE A 273 0.07 0.65 12.42
N SER A 274 0.00 1.48 13.47
CA SER A 274 0.82 2.68 13.64
C SER A 274 2.34 2.48 13.57
N GLY A 275 2.86 1.32 13.96
CA GLY A 275 4.30 1.04 13.97
C GLY A 275 4.79 0.16 12.82
N LEU A 276 3.93 -0.20 11.88
CA LEU A 276 4.18 -1.32 10.97
C LEU A 276 4.53 -0.90 9.53
N TYR A 277 4.48 0.41 9.20
CA TYR A 277 4.82 0.88 7.86
C TYR A 277 6.31 1.17 7.71
N SER A 278 6.87 0.89 6.54
CA SER A 278 8.28 1.18 6.22
C SER A 278 8.47 1.42 4.74
N ILE A 279 9.18 2.48 4.37
CA ILE A 279 9.63 2.67 2.98
C ILE A 279 10.88 1.88 2.65
N SER A 280 11.58 1.33 3.65
CA SER A 280 12.77 0.51 3.42
C SER A 280 12.42 -0.71 2.58
N ILE A 281 13.32 -1.05 1.67
CA ILE A 281 13.29 -2.28 0.88
C ILE A 281 14.73 -2.74 0.69
N THR A 282 15.00 -3.98 1.04
CA THR A 282 16.34 -4.56 1.03
C THR A 282 16.43 -5.72 0.04
N LYS A 283 17.64 -6.19 -0.23
CA LYS A 283 17.86 -7.40 -1.04
C LYS A 283 17.21 -8.62 -0.40
N GLU A 284 17.32 -8.75 0.91
CA GLU A 284 16.73 -9.84 1.70
C GLU A 284 15.20 -9.82 1.62
N ASP A 285 14.59 -8.64 1.59
CA ASP A 285 13.15 -8.50 1.36
C ASP A 285 12.75 -9.06 -0.02
N ILE A 286 13.54 -8.77 -1.05
CA ILE A 286 13.29 -9.28 -2.41
C ILE A 286 13.52 -10.78 -2.49
N GLU A 287 14.58 -11.30 -1.88
CA GLU A 287 14.84 -12.75 -1.83
C GLU A 287 13.69 -13.48 -1.13
N SER A 288 13.15 -12.92 -0.06
CA SER A 288 11.99 -13.47 0.65
C SER A 288 10.70 -13.43 -0.21
N LEU A 289 10.53 -12.40 -1.03
CA LEU A 289 9.43 -12.31 -2.01
C LEU A 289 9.57 -13.36 -3.13
N ILE A 290 10.78 -13.58 -3.63
CA ILE A 290 11.09 -14.58 -4.66
C ILE A 290 10.76 -15.99 -4.12
N ALA A 291 11.19 -16.29 -2.89
CA ALA A 291 10.88 -17.55 -2.23
C ALA A 291 9.38 -17.73 -1.98
N ALA A 292 8.69 -16.70 -1.49
CA ALA A 292 7.23 -16.72 -1.32
C ALA A 292 6.48 -16.87 -2.65
N ALA A 293 7.03 -16.34 -3.72
CA ALA A 293 6.51 -16.51 -5.08
C ALA A 293 6.82 -17.89 -5.69
N ARG A 294 7.79 -18.63 -5.13
CA ARG A 294 8.28 -19.92 -5.67
C ARG A 294 8.81 -19.80 -7.09
N ILE A 295 9.66 -18.79 -7.33
CA ILE A 295 10.24 -18.44 -8.63
C ILE A 295 11.78 -18.32 -8.57
N GLU A 296 12.43 -19.02 -7.64
CA GLU A 296 13.88 -18.90 -7.41
C GLU A 296 14.70 -19.20 -8.66
N GLY A 297 14.33 -20.23 -9.41
CA GLY A 297 15.01 -20.61 -10.64
C GLY A 297 14.86 -19.59 -11.76
N GLU A 298 13.65 -19.02 -11.92
CA GLU A 298 13.38 -17.96 -12.88
C GLU A 298 14.07 -16.66 -12.49
N ALA A 299 14.04 -16.30 -11.20
CA ALA A 299 14.69 -15.11 -10.68
C ALA A 299 16.21 -15.15 -10.86
N GLN A 300 16.84 -16.32 -10.69
CA GLN A 300 18.26 -16.50 -10.96
C GLN A 300 18.59 -16.29 -12.44
N LYS A 301 17.80 -16.86 -13.35
CA LYS A 301 17.94 -16.64 -14.82
C LYS A 301 17.72 -15.19 -15.21
N PHE A 302 16.85 -14.47 -14.49
CA PHE A 302 16.56 -13.04 -14.70
C PHE A 302 17.72 -12.13 -14.25
N GLY A 303 18.65 -12.62 -13.43
CA GLY A 303 19.84 -11.90 -12.98
C GLY A 303 19.87 -11.59 -11.47
N GLY A 304 19.08 -12.33 -10.67
CA GLY A 304 19.07 -12.23 -9.22
C GLY A 304 18.20 -11.11 -8.65
N ALA A 305 18.17 -11.00 -7.33
CA ALA A 305 17.30 -10.11 -6.59
C ALA A 305 17.46 -8.62 -6.96
N GLU A 306 18.67 -8.21 -7.33
CA GLU A 306 19.02 -6.84 -7.70
C GLU A 306 18.27 -6.32 -8.95
N LYS A 307 17.73 -7.23 -9.76
CA LYS A 307 16.95 -6.86 -10.94
C LYS A 307 15.48 -6.51 -10.63
N PHE A 308 15.01 -6.79 -9.41
CA PHE A 308 13.62 -6.58 -9.02
C PHE A 308 13.38 -5.25 -8.32
N PHE A 309 14.42 -4.59 -7.79
CA PHE A 309 14.26 -3.37 -7.03
C PHE A 309 15.33 -2.31 -7.32
N ASN A 310 14.97 -1.06 -7.04
CA ASN A 310 15.90 0.06 -6.94
C ASN A 310 15.73 0.68 -5.55
N GLY A 311 16.65 0.38 -4.64
CA GLY A 311 16.62 0.89 -3.27
C GLY A 311 17.15 2.32 -3.10
N ALA A 312 17.79 2.88 -4.14
CA ALA A 312 18.44 4.20 -4.03
C ALA A 312 17.48 5.34 -3.65
N PRO A 313 16.26 5.46 -4.22
CA PRO A 313 15.31 6.51 -3.83
C PRO A 313 14.89 6.38 -2.34
N ALA A 314 14.64 5.15 -1.88
CA ALA A 314 14.26 4.89 -0.49
C ALA A 314 15.41 5.21 0.47
N ALA A 315 16.63 4.81 0.15
CA ALA A 315 17.82 5.12 0.95
C ALA A 315 18.03 6.65 1.07
N ARG A 316 17.90 7.40 -0.02
CA ARG A 316 17.96 8.87 0.00
C ARG A 316 16.84 9.48 0.85
N ALA A 317 15.61 8.99 0.73
CA ALA A 317 14.48 9.46 1.53
C ALA A 317 14.65 9.17 3.03
N LEU A 318 15.43 8.14 3.39
CA LEU A 318 15.80 7.79 4.75
C LEU A 318 17.02 8.57 5.27
N GLY A 319 17.66 9.40 4.44
CA GLY A 319 18.91 10.10 4.79
C GLY A 319 20.14 9.17 4.82
N GLN A 320 20.05 8.02 4.22
CA GLN A 320 21.13 7.02 4.10
C GLN A 320 21.89 7.28 2.78
N THR A 321 22.55 8.42 2.67
CA THR A 321 23.48 8.69 1.57
C THR A 321 24.75 7.86 1.75
N ARG A 322 25.07 7.01 0.77
CA ARG A 322 26.44 6.52 0.55
C ARG A 322 27.17 7.45 -0.39
#